data_b58dcb578f7fc4454fb61dee38831a87
#
_entry.id   b58dcb578f7fc4454fb61dee38831a87
#
_cell.length_a   1.000
_cell.length_b   1.000
_cell.length_c   1.000
_cell.angle_alpha   90.00
_cell.angle_beta   90.00
_cell.angle_gamma   90.00
#
_symmetry.space_group_name_H-M   'P 1'
#
loop_
_entity.id
_entity.type
_entity.pdbx_description
1 polymer ?
#
loop_
_entity_poly.entity_id
_entity_poly.type
_entity_poly.pdbx_seq_one_letter_code
_entity_poly.pdbx_strand_id
1 'polypeptide(L)'
;VARRPSLGRGERSDDRMPRLRQVPRADADPTTVLPMYQFLFGDRDPVADPGTSTGTPGDWWTVFALVPDIFRHCVGGFRLYRSPDRQLDPLLRELGQTRAGWLTASRFVYSQHCKSCRGLGMPDDKIAAIAHWQVADCFDDRERALLAYTDYLVDQHGRVPDAVFDALHAHFTDEQILEFTYVTSLYFMHAVMTKALRLEWDDTDDPVGELPDPEGFDAEEFARG
;
A
#
# COMPACT_ATOMS: atom_id res chain seq x y z
N VAL A 1 4.66 -0.12 -33.19
CA VAL A 1 4.89 -0.45 -31.76
C VAL A 1 6.34 -0.16 -31.49
N ALA A 2 6.66 1.02 -30.96
CA ALA A 2 8.03 1.41 -30.62
C ALA A 2 8.30 0.94 -29.18
N ARG A 3 9.27 0.04 -28.99
CA ARG A 3 9.80 -0.33 -27.70
C ARG A 3 10.40 0.92 -27.02
N ARG A 4 9.86 1.32 -25.86
CA ARG A 4 10.55 2.28 -25.00
C ARG A 4 11.89 1.67 -24.57
N PRO A 5 12.97 2.44 -24.56
CA PRO A 5 14.27 1.95 -24.09
C PRO A 5 14.14 1.61 -22.59
N SER A 6 14.69 0.44 -22.22
CA SER A 6 14.95 0.11 -20.83
C SER A 6 15.77 1.25 -20.21
N LEU A 7 15.29 1.85 -19.15
CA LEU A 7 16.08 2.77 -18.35
C LEU A 7 17.32 2.00 -17.88
N GLY A 8 18.47 2.40 -18.43
CA GLY A 8 19.75 1.86 -18.04
C GLY A 8 19.94 1.98 -16.53
N ARG A 9 20.68 1.04 -15.94
CA ARG A 9 21.17 1.06 -14.56
C ARG A 9 21.93 2.38 -14.31
N GLY A 10 21.19 3.49 -14.12
CA GLY A 10 21.73 4.73 -13.62
C GLY A 10 21.93 4.58 -12.13
N GLU A 11 23.11 4.97 -11.64
CA GLU A 11 23.34 5.17 -10.21
C GLU A 11 22.17 5.97 -9.63
N ARG A 12 21.51 5.41 -8.61
CA ARG A 12 20.42 6.12 -7.92
C ARG A 12 21.02 7.41 -7.38
N SER A 13 20.38 8.54 -7.64
CA SER A 13 20.78 9.79 -7.02
C SER A 13 20.70 9.65 -5.50
N ASP A 14 21.60 10.31 -4.79
CA ASP A 14 21.67 10.27 -3.30
C ASP A 14 20.31 10.60 -2.65
N ASP A 15 19.49 11.40 -3.33
CA ASP A 15 18.14 11.79 -2.90
C ASP A 15 17.08 10.66 -2.96
N ARG A 16 17.38 9.55 -3.63
CA ARG A 16 16.48 8.39 -3.78
C ARG A 16 16.87 7.17 -2.96
N MET A 17 17.93 7.28 -2.18
CA MET A 17 18.36 6.21 -1.28
C MET A 17 17.60 6.27 0.05
N PRO A 18 17.29 5.11 0.66
CA PRO A 18 16.78 5.07 2.02
C PRO A 18 17.67 5.83 3.00
N ARG A 19 17.06 6.49 3.98
CA ARG A 19 17.80 7.19 5.05
C ARG A 19 18.46 6.25 6.05
N LEU A 20 18.02 5.01 6.10
CA LEU A 20 18.58 3.97 6.95
C LEU A 20 19.32 2.94 6.10
N ARG A 21 20.27 2.24 6.72
CA ARG A 21 20.95 1.13 6.06
C ARG A 21 19.97 0.03 5.69
N GLN A 22 20.25 -0.66 4.64
CA GLN A 22 19.52 -1.84 4.21
C GLN A 22 20.23 -3.11 4.71
N VAL A 23 19.45 -4.16 4.96
CA VAL A 23 19.99 -5.47 5.37
C VAL A 23 20.11 -6.36 4.13
N PRO A 24 21.34 -6.71 3.70
CA PRO A 24 21.53 -7.64 2.61
C PRO A 24 21.11 -9.06 3.01
N ARG A 25 20.88 -9.93 2.01
CA ARG A 25 20.45 -11.31 2.24
C ARG A 25 21.35 -12.08 3.20
N ALA A 26 22.67 -11.89 3.11
CA ALA A 26 23.66 -12.58 3.94
C ALA A 26 23.53 -12.25 5.46
N ASP A 27 23.00 -11.08 5.78
CA ASP A 27 22.86 -10.57 7.14
C ASP A 27 21.40 -10.64 7.65
N ALA A 28 20.49 -11.19 6.85
CA ALA A 28 19.08 -11.28 7.18
C ALA A 28 18.82 -12.30 8.31
N ASP A 29 17.95 -11.93 9.26
CA ASP A 29 17.52 -12.86 10.31
C ASP A 29 16.96 -14.15 9.69
N PRO A 30 17.51 -15.32 10.04
CA PRO A 30 17.20 -16.57 9.35
C PRO A 30 15.79 -17.08 9.61
N THR A 31 15.13 -16.63 10.66
CA THR A 31 13.82 -17.14 11.09
C THR A 31 12.67 -16.24 10.70
N THR A 32 12.91 -14.95 10.62
CA THR A 32 11.86 -13.95 10.40
C THR A 32 11.98 -13.28 9.02
N VAL A 33 13.18 -12.89 8.63
CA VAL A 33 13.41 -12.08 7.44
C VAL A 33 13.72 -12.94 6.21
N LEU A 34 14.61 -13.90 6.36
CA LEU A 34 15.09 -14.70 5.22
C LEU A 34 13.97 -15.49 4.50
N PRO A 35 12.96 -16.08 5.18
CA PRO A 35 11.83 -16.71 4.50
C PRO A 35 11.04 -15.73 3.62
N MET A 36 10.87 -14.49 4.08
CA MET A 36 10.18 -13.46 3.30
C MET A 36 11.04 -12.96 2.13
N TYR A 37 12.36 -12.87 2.30
CA TYR A 37 13.26 -12.58 1.19
C TYR A 37 13.22 -13.67 0.14
N GLN A 38 13.17 -14.94 0.55
CA GLN A 38 13.04 -16.06 -0.38
C GLN A 38 11.74 -15.97 -1.17
N PHE A 39 10.62 -15.63 -0.51
CA PHE A 39 9.32 -15.47 -1.14
C PHE A 39 9.28 -14.31 -2.15
N LEU A 40 9.83 -13.14 -1.79
CA LEU A 40 9.71 -11.91 -2.59
C LEU A 40 10.79 -11.77 -3.67
N PHE A 41 11.99 -12.26 -3.40
CA PHE A 41 13.18 -11.99 -4.23
C PHE A 41 13.83 -13.27 -4.76
N GLY A 42 13.34 -14.46 -4.38
CA GLY A 42 13.98 -15.73 -4.71
C GLY A 42 15.40 -15.79 -4.13
N ASP A 43 16.38 -16.20 -4.93
CA ASP A 43 17.76 -16.29 -4.51
C ASP A 43 18.55 -14.98 -4.62
N ARG A 44 17.91 -13.91 -5.12
CA ARG A 44 18.56 -12.60 -5.27
C ARG A 44 18.86 -11.96 -3.92
N ASP A 45 19.93 -11.16 -3.86
CA ASP A 45 20.13 -10.20 -2.77
C ASP A 45 19.34 -8.92 -3.08
N PRO A 46 18.31 -8.57 -2.30
CA PRO A 46 17.45 -7.43 -2.61
C PRO A 46 18.16 -6.07 -2.50
N VAL A 47 19.32 -6.01 -1.85
CA VAL A 47 20.13 -4.78 -1.77
C VAL A 47 21.00 -4.62 -3.01
N ALA A 48 21.66 -5.69 -3.45
CA ALA A 48 22.54 -5.66 -4.61
C ALA A 48 21.77 -5.68 -5.94
N ASP A 49 20.62 -6.39 -5.98
CA ASP A 49 19.75 -6.50 -7.15
C ASP A 49 18.29 -6.20 -6.75
N PRO A 50 17.94 -4.91 -6.55
CA PRO A 50 16.64 -4.49 -6.08
C PRO A 50 15.54 -4.70 -7.12
N GLY A 51 14.30 -4.72 -6.66
CA GLY A 51 13.10 -4.84 -7.48
C GLY A 51 12.14 -5.88 -6.92
N THR A 52 10.85 -5.54 -6.91
CA THR A 52 9.75 -6.43 -6.50
C THR A 52 8.81 -6.70 -7.65
N SER A 53 7.96 -7.69 -7.48
CA SER A 53 6.86 -8.00 -8.41
C SER A 53 5.87 -6.84 -8.55
N THR A 54 5.80 -5.94 -7.59
CA THR A 54 4.92 -4.77 -7.63
C THR A 54 5.55 -3.55 -8.30
N GLY A 55 6.78 -3.69 -8.86
CA GLY A 55 7.47 -2.62 -9.58
C GLY A 55 8.21 -1.62 -8.71
N THR A 56 8.34 -1.90 -7.41
CA THR A 56 9.08 -1.07 -6.45
C THR A 56 10.50 -1.61 -6.20
N PRO A 57 11.43 -0.82 -5.64
CA PRO A 57 12.77 -1.29 -5.29
C PRO A 57 12.80 -2.41 -4.26
N GLY A 58 11.83 -2.46 -3.35
CA GLY A 58 11.80 -3.41 -2.25
C GLY A 58 12.62 -2.97 -1.04
N ASP A 59 13.00 -1.69 -0.96
CA ASP A 59 13.80 -1.18 0.16
C ASP A 59 13.00 -1.01 1.46
N TRP A 60 11.67 -1.01 1.41
CA TRP A 60 10.85 -1.20 2.60
C TRP A 60 11.25 -2.51 3.32
N TRP A 61 11.33 -3.60 2.58
CA TRP A 61 11.65 -4.92 3.13
C TRP A 61 13.06 -4.96 3.72
N THR A 62 14.03 -4.39 3.02
CA THR A 62 15.43 -4.42 3.44
C THR A 62 15.73 -3.46 4.60
N VAL A 63 14.99 -2.37 4.74
CA VAL A 63 15.11 -1.45 5.88
C VAL A 63 14.38 -1.98 7.10
N PHE A 64 13.15 -2.49 6.95
CA PHE A 64 12.40 -3.06 8.08
C PHE A 64 13.08 -4.31 8.66
N ALA A 65 13.85 -5.03 7.85
CA ALA A 65 14.69 -6.15 8.29
C ALA A 65 15.73 -5.79 9.37
N LEU A 66 16.02 -4.50 9.57
CA LEU A 66 16.88 -4.02 10.66
C LEU A 66 16.38 -4.44 12.04
N VAL A 67 15.05 -4.58 12.20
CA VAL A 67 14.40 -4.94 13.45
C VAL A 67 13.41 -6.08 13.19
N PRO A 68 13.82 -7.34 13.33
CA PRO A 68 13.01 -8.51 12.95
C PRO A 68 11.61 -8.55 13.60
N ASP A 69 11.47 -8.04 14.81
CA ASP A 69 10.18 -8.00 15.51
C ASP A 69 9.21 -7.00 14.89
N ILE A 70 9.69 -5.83 14.49
CA ILE A 70 8.90 -4.84 13.75
C ILE A 70 8.55 -5.39 12.37
N PHE A 71 9.52 -5.99 11.68
CA PHE A 71 9.30 -6.65 10.39
C PHE A 71 8.15 -7.67 10.47
N ARG A 72 8.24 -8.61 11.41
CA ARG A 72 7.22 -9.66 11.63
C ARG A 72 5.85 -9.04 11.92
N HIS A 73 5.79 -8.02 12.78
CA HIS A 73 4.54 -7.33 13.11
C HIS A 73 3.90 -6.68 11.87
N CYS A 74 4.69 -5.96 11.07
CA CYS A 74 4.21 -5.31 9.86
C CYS A 74 3.75 -6.31 8.80
N VAL A 75 4.49 -7.40 8.59
CA VAL A 75 4.09 -8.50 7.69
C VAL A 75 2.78 -9.13 8.18
N GLY A 76 2.60 -9.32 9.49
CA GLY A 76 1.33 -9.75 10.08
C GLY A 76 0.17 -8.82 9.76
N GLY A 77 0.42 -7.50 9.76
CA GLY A 77 -0.56 -6.49 9.35
C GLY A 77 -0.98 -6.61 7.88
N PHE A 78 -0.03 -6.87 6.97
CA PHE A 78 -0.33 -7.09 5.55
C PHE A 78 -1.12 -8.38 5.32
N ARG A 79 -0.79 -9.46 6.05
CA ARG A 79 -1.55 -10.72 6.01
C ARG A 79 -2.97 -10.51 6.50
N LEU A 80 -3.15 -9.83 7.63
CA LEU A 80 -4.49 -9.48 8.14
C LEU A 80 -5.28 -8.69 7.10
N TYR A 81 -4.67 -7.69 6.49
CA TYR A 81 -5.30 -6.89 5.44
C TYR A 81 -5.79 -7.74 4.25
N ARG A 82 -5.02 -8.74 3.82
CA ARG A 82 -5.33 -9.62 2.69
C ARG A 82 -6.12 -10.87 3.06
N SER A 83 -6.35 -11.12 4.34
CA SER A 83 -7.04 -12.33 4.79
C SER A 83 -8.43 -12.45 4.17
N PRO A 84 -8.82 -13.66 3.71
CA PRO A 84 -10.17 -13.92 3.20
C PRO A 84 -11.25 -13.83 4.30
N ASP A 85 -10.86 -13.81 5.57
CA ASP A 85 -11.78 -13.70 6.71
C ASP A 85 -12.26 -12.26 6.96
N ARG A 86 -11.85 -11.29 6.13
CA ARG A 86 -12.32 -9.90 6.25
C ARG A 86 -13.80 -9.80 5.85
N GLN A 87 -14.55 -9.07 6.67
CA GLN A 87 -15.97 -8.83 6.42
C GLN A 87 -16.20 -7.64 5.48
N LEU A 88 -15.23 -6.75 5.40
CA LEU A 88 -15.30 -5.60 4.53
C LEU A 88 -15.02 -6.02 3.07
N ASP A 89 -15.87 -5.54 2.16
CA ASP A 89 -15.67 -5.72 0.72
C ASP A 89 -14.27 -5.25 0.28
N PRO A 90 -13.51 -6.08 -0.47
CA PRO A 90 -12.17 -5.73 -0.90
C PRO A 90 -12.07 -4.41 -1.69
N LEU A 91 -13.05 -4.10 -2.56
CA LEU A 91 -13.08 -2.84 -3.32
C LEU A 91 -13.22 -1.63 -2.41
N LEU A 92 -14.10 -1.70 -1.40
CA LEU A 92 -14.27 -0.62 -0.43
C LEU A 92 -13.02 -0.43 0.42
N ARG A 93 -12.37 -1.52 0.80
CA ARG A 93 -11.10 -1.47 1.50
C ARG A 93 -10.05 -0.73 0.66
N GLU A 94 -9.86 -1.11 -0.62
CA GLU A 94 -8.90 -0.46 -1.51
C GLU A 94 -9.23 1.01 -1.79
N LEU A 95 -10.52 1.33 -1.90
CA LEU A 95 -10.99 2.72 -2.05
C LEU A 95 -10.47 3.61 -0.91
N GLY A 96 -10.61 3.16 0.33
CA GLY A 96 -10.11 3.89 1.50
C GLY A 96 -8.59 4.03 1.53
N GLN A 97 -7.85 2.95 1.19
CA GLN A 97 -6.40 2.99 1.17
C GLN A 97 -5.87 3.93 0.08
N THR A 98 -6.48 3.90 -1.11
CA THR A 98 -6.14 4.83 -2.19
C THR A 98 -6.37 6.28 -1.75
N ARG A 99 -7.50 6.56 -1.09
CA ARG A 99 -7.77 7.89 -0.55
C ARG A 99 -6.77 8.31 0.52
N ALA A 100 -6.43 7.41 1.45
CA ALA A 100 -5.41 7.67 2.47
C ALA A 100 -4.03 7.97 1.86
N GLY A 101 -3.64 7.24 0.82
CA GLY A 101 -2.42 7.51 0.05
C GLY A 101 -2.42 8.89 -0.58
N TRP A 102 -3.55 9.29 -1.18
CA TRP A 102 -3.72 10.64 -1.74
C TRP A 102 -3.59 11.73 -0.68
N LEU A 103 -4.33 11.62 0.43
CA LEU A 103 -4.34 12.62 1.50
C LEU A 103 -2.97 12.81 2.16
N THR A 104 -2.23 11.73 2.32
CA THR A 104 -0.88 11.78 2.88
C THR A 104 0.18 12.25 1.89
N ALA A 105 -0.19 12.50 0.62
CA ALA A 105 0.74 12.71 -0.48
C ALA A 105 1.83 11.62 -0.56
N SER A 106 1.49 10.38 -0.21
CA SER A 106 2.34 9.21 -0.42
C SER A 106 2.07 8.63 -1.79
N ARG A 107 2.94 8.93 -2.74
CA ARG A 107 2.82 8.40 -4.11
C ARG A 107 2.93 6.89 -4.14
N PHE A 108 3.81 6.33 -3.31
CA PHE A 108 3.96 4.89 -3.17
C PHE A 108 2.64 4.23 -2.72
N VAL A 109 2.07 4.65 -1.58
CA VAL A 109 0.81 4.07 -1.08
C VAL A 109 -0.32 4.28 -2.09
N TYR A 110 -0.43 5.49 -2.66
CA TYR A 110 -1.46 5.80 -3.64
C TYR A 110 -1.36 4.91 -4.88
N SER A 111 -0.19 4.80 -5.50
CA SER A 111 0.01 4.03 -6.72
C SER A 111 -0.22 2.53 -6.50
N GLN A 112 0.27 1.97 -5.40
CA GLN A 112 0.06 0.55 -5.09
C GLN A 112 -1.42 0.21 -4.90
N HIS A 113 -2.18 1.08 -4.24
CA HIS A 113 -3.62 0.87 -4.05
C HIS A 113 -4.45 1.19 -5.30
N CYS A 114 -4.04 2.11 -6.17
CA CYS A 114 -4.60 2.25 -7.51
C CYS A 114 -4.47 0.94 -8.31
N LYS A 115 -3.31 0.28 -8.23
CA LYS A 115 -3.09 -1.02 -8.84
C LYS A 115 -4.01 -2.10 -8.27
N SER A 116 -4.15 -2.14 -6.94
CA SER A 116 -5.08 -3.07 -6.27
C SER A 116 -6.54 -2.82 -6.66
N CYS A 117 -6.98 -1.56 -6.72
CA CYS A 117 -8.31 -1.19 -7.22
C CYS A 117 -8.55 -1.71 -8.64
N ARG A 118 -7.57 -1.53 -9.51
CA ARG A 118 -7.62 -1.98 -10.91
C ARG A 118 -7.69 -3.49 -11.01
N GLY A 119 -6.88 -4.20 -10.23
CA GLY A 119 -6.89 -5.66 -10.13
C GLY A 119 -8.22 -6.23 -9.64
N LEU A 120 -8.97 -5.49 -8.83
CA LEU A 120 -10.33 -5.83 -8.38
C LEU A 120 -11.44 -5.36 -9.35
N GLY A 121 -11.08 -4.77 -10.48
CA GLY A 121 -12.04 -4.37 -11.52
C GLY A 121 -12.60 -2.95 -11.39
N MET A 122 -12.04 -2.09 -10.53
CA MET A 122 -12.46 -0.68 -10.49
C MET A 122 -12.00 0.04 -11.78
N PRO A 123 -12.88 0.77 -12.47
CA PRO A 123 -12.51 1.53 -13.67
C PRO A 123 -11.48 2.64 -13.37
N ASP A 124 -10.58 2.91 -14.31
CA ASP A 124 -9.52 3.90 -14.14
C ASP A 124 -10.03 5.33 -13.92
N ASP A 125 -11.14 5.71 -14.55
CA ASP A 125 -11.81 7.00 -14.34
C ASP A 125 -12.36 7.13 -12.91
N LYS A 126 -12.90 6.06 -12.33
CA LYS A 126 -13.34 6.02 -10.93
C LYS A 126 -12.15 6.08 -9.98
N ILE A 127 -11.05 5.39 -10.28
CA ILE A 127 -9.80 5.46 -9.50
C ILE A 127 -9.27 6.90 -9.49
N ALA A 128 -9.19 7.54 -10.66
CA ALA A 128 -8.74 8.93 -10.77
C ALA A 128 -9.66 9.90 -10.02
N ALA A 129 -10.96 9.62 -9.96
CA ALA A 129 -11.95 10.45 -9.26
C ALA A 129 -11.80 10.42 -7.73
N ILE A 130 -11.10 9.43 -7.14
CA ILE A 130 -10.86 9.35 -5.69
C ILE A 130 -10.18 10.62 -5.15
N ALA A 131 -9.32 11.24 -5.95
CA ALA A 131 -8.64 12.48 -5.59
C ALA A 131 -9.60 13.65 -5.29
N HIS A 132 -10.75 13.69 -5.99
CA HIS A 132 -11.75 14.76 -5.93
C HIS A 132 -13.18 14.20 -5.79
N TRP A 133 -13.32 13.13 -5.01
CA TRP A 133 -14.55 12.36 -4.85
C TRP A 133 -15.77 13.20 -4.46
N GLN A 134 -15.57 14.32 -3.77
CA GLN A 134 -16.64 15.19 -3.28
C GLN A 134 -17.51 15.75 -4.41
N VAL A 135 -16.93 15.93 -5.61
CA VAL A 135 -17.60 16.52 -6.80
C VAL A 135 -17.75 15.51 -7.92
N ALA A 136 -17.38 14.24 -7.73
CA ALA A 136 -17.52 13.18 -8.72
C ALA A 136 -18.85 12.44 -8.53
N ASP A 137 -19.48 12.03 -9.64
CA ASP A 137 -20.80 11.39 -9.65
C ASP A 137 -20.74 9.84 -9.64
N CYS A 138 -19.54 9.27 -9.73
CA CYS A 138 -19.33 7.83 -9.87
C CYS A 138 -19.34 7.04 -8.55
N PHE A 139 -19.46 7.70 -7.39
CA PHE A 139 -19.50 7.08 -6.07
C PHE A 139 -20.92 7.01 -5.52
N ASP A 140 -21.33 5.84 -5.05
CA ASP A 140 -22.60 5.67 -4.34
C ASP A 140 -22.53 6.20 -2.90
N ASP A 141 -23.68 6.19 -2.18
CA ASP A 141 -23.77 6.73 -0.83
C ASP A 141 -22.88 5.97 0.16
N ARG A 142 -22.73 4.67 0.01
CA ARG A 142 -21.87 3.80 0.83
C ARG A 142 -20.38 4.16 0.65
N GLU A 143 -19.94 4.31 -0.60
CA GLU A 143 -18.59 4.73 -0.95
C GLU A 143 -18.30 6.16 -0.47
N ARG A 144 -19.25 7.06 -0.61
CA ARG A 144 -19.15 8.45 -0.13
C ARG A 144 -19.01 8.54 1.38
N ALA A 145 -19.80 7.76 2.14
CA ALA A 145 -19.69 7.70 3.61
C ALA A 145 -18.29 7.23 4.04
N LEU A 146 -17.75 6.21 3.36
CA LEU A 146 -16.44 5.67 3.62
C LEU A 146 -15.30 6.63 3.25
N LEU A 147 -15.41 7.33 2.13
CA LEU A 147 -14.44 8.35 1.71
C LEU A 147 -14.45 9.55 2.66
N ALA A 148 -15.63 10.02 3.08
CA ALA A 148 -15.76 11.07 4.09
C ALA A 148 -15.12 10.67 5.42
N TYR A 149 -15.38 9.46 5.90
CA TYR A 149 -14.76 8.94 7.10
C TYR A 149 -13.22 8.86 6.96
N THR A 150 -12.72 8.43 5.80
CA THR A 150 -11.27 8.40 5.51
C THR A 150 -10.65 9.79 5.60
N ASP A 151 -11.31 10.81 5.06
CA ASP A 151 -10.82 12.21 5.14
C ASP A 151 -10.67 12.65 6.61
N TYR A 152 -11.65 12.37 7.47
CA TYR A 152 -11.54 12.69 8.88
C TYR A 152 -10.51 11.84 9.64
N LEU A 153 -10.39 10.58 9.27
CA LEU A 153 -9.42 9.67 9.90
C LEU A 153 -7.99 10.12 9.63
N VAL A 154 -7.70 10.54 8.41
CA VAL A 154 -6.34 10.91 7.97
C VAL A 154 -6.05 12.40 8.22
N ASP A 155 -6.81 13.32 7.62
CA ASP A 155 -6.53 14.76 7.68
C ASP A 155 -6.85 15.37 9.04
N GLN A 156 -7.88 14.87 9.70
CA GLN A 156 -8.28 15.35 11.01
C GLN A 156 -7.78 14.47 12.17
N HIS A 157 -6.91 13.51 11.87
CA HIS A 157 -6.27 12.62 12.85
C HIS A 157 -7.30 11.90 13.76
N GLY A 158 -8.37 11.39 13.14
CA GLY A 158 -9.42 10.64 13.83
C GLY A 158 -10.47 11.48 14.58
N ARG A 159 -10.48 12.80 14.43
CA ARG A 159 -11.55 13.65 15.01
C ARG A 159 -12.79 13.63 14.12
N VAL A 160 -13.51 12.53 14.16
CA VAL A 160 -14.71 12.29 13.35
C VAL A 160 -15.94 12.88 14.04
N PRO A 161 -16.71 13.78 13.40
CA PRO A 161 -17.99 14.24 13.91
C PRO A 161 -19.02 13.11 13.95
N ASP A 162 -19.93 13.13 14.95
CA ASP A 162 -20.97 12.10 15.12
C ASP A 162 -21.81 11.93 13.84
N ALA A 163 -22.18 13.02 13.18
CA ALA A 163 -22.97 12.97 11.94
C ALA A 163 -22.27 12.21 10.79
N VAL A 164 -20.94 12.27 10.72
CA VAL A 164 -20.14 11.48 9.72
C VAL A 164 -20.11 10.02 10.14
N PHE A 165 -19.98 9.75 11.42
CA PHE A 165 -19.98 8.39 11.95
C PHE A 165 -21.36 7.73 11.81
N ASP A 166 -22.45 8.47 12.05
CA ASP A 166 -23.83 8.01 11.84
C ASP A 166 -24.08 7.66 10.35
N ALA A 167 -23.57 8.50 9.42
CA ALA A 167 -23.66 8.21 8.00
C ALA A 167 -22.90 6.93 7.61
N LEU A 168 -21.75 6.66 8.25
CA LEU A 168 -21.00 5.42 8.06
C LEU A 168 -21.78 4.21 8.60
N HIS A 169 -22.34 4.31 9.80
CA HIS A 169 -23.16 3.27 10.43
C HIS A 169 -24.43 2.91 9.64
N ALA A 170 -24.95 3.84 8.83
CA ALA A 170 -26.09 3.54 7.96
C ALA A 170 -25.76 2.47 6.89
N HIS A 171 -24.47 2.21 6.62
CA HIS A 171 -24.02 1.33 5.54
C HIS A 171 -23.12 0.17 6.01
N PHE A 172 -22.55 0.24 7.23
CA PHE A 172 -21.54 -0.70 7.70
C PHE A 172 -21.84 -1.18 9.13
N THR A 173 -21.49 -2.42 9.42
CA THR A 173 -21.51 -2.96 10.78
C THR A 173 -20.32 -2.46 11.60
N ASP A 174 -20.40 -2.61 12.93
CA ASP A 174 -19.30 -2.27 13.84
C ASP A 174 -18.01 -3.00 13.48
N GLU A 175 -18.10 -4.27 13.08
CA GLU A 175 -16.96 -5.08 12.69
C GLU A 175 -16.31 -4.55 11.41
N GLN A 176 -17.12 -4.20 10.40
CA GLN A 176 -16.62 -3.62 9.15
C GLN A 176 -15.97 -2.25 9.37
N ILE A 177 -16.56 -1.42 10.23
CA ILE A 177 -16.00 -0.12 10.61
C ILE A 177 -14.68 -0.31 11.34
N LEU A 178 -14.59 -1.27 12.29
CA LEU A 178 -13.35 -1.56 13.00
C LEU A 178 -12.27 -2.06 12.05
N GLU A 179 -12.59 -3.01 11.16
CA GLU A 179 -11.65 -3.50 10.13
C GLU A 179 -11.14 -2.35 9.26
N PHE A 180 -12.04 -1.53 8.74
CA PHE A 180 -11.69 -0.40 7.89
C PHE A 180 -10.81 0.62 8.62
N THR A 181 -11.20 0.99 9.85
CA THR A 181 -10.43 1.93 10.68
C THR A 181 -9.02 1.42 10.92
N TYR A 182 -8.88 0.14 11.27
CA TYR A 182 -7.58 -0.47 11.53
C TYR A 182 -6.70 -0.49 10.28
N VAL A 183 -7.20 -0.99 9.15
CA VAL A 183 -6.37 -1.10 7.94
C VAL A 183 -6.04 0.26 7.34
N THR A 184 -6.95 1.24 7.41
CA THR A 184 -6.67 2.60 6.95
C THR A 184 -5.61 3.27 7.84
N SER A 185 -5.69 3.09 9.14
CA SER A 185 -4.66 3.59 10.08
C SER A 185 -3.31 2.91 9.86
N LEU A 186 -3.29 1.62 9.53
CA LEU A 186 -2.08 0.88 9.17
C LEU A 186 -1.40 1.49 7.94
N TYR A 187 -2.15 1.76 6.87
CA TYR A 187 -1.59 2.35 5.67
C TYR A 187 -1.26 3.84 5.83
N PHE A 188 -1.99 4.58 6.65
CA PHE A 188 -1.58 5.91 7.07
C PHE A 188 -0.22 5.89 7.76
N MET A 189 -0.01 4.97 8.71
CA MET A 189 1.28 4.78 9.36
C MET A 189 2.38 4.45 8.33
N HIS A 190 2.13 3.52 7.41
CA HIS A 190 3.09 3.17 6.35
C HIS A 190 3.40 4.35 5.43
N ALA A 191 2.41 5.13 5.04
CA ALA A 191 2.61 6.34 4.24
C ALA A 191 3.51 7.36 4.95
N VAL A 192 3.34 7.55 6.26
CA VAL A 192 4.21 8.43 7.06
C VAL A 192 5.63 7.87 7.14
N MET A 193 5.77 6.57 7.41
CA MET A 193 7.08 5.92 7.57
C MET A 193 7.87 5.89 6.25
N THR A 194 7.24 5.52 5.14
CA THR A 194 7.92 5.46 3.83
C THR A 194 8.45 6.84 3.43
N LYS A 195 7.67 7.89 3.61
CA LYS A 195 8.13 9.26 3.34
C LYS A 195 9.26 9.69 4.29
N ALA A 196 9.10 9.45 5.59
CA ALA A 196 10.11 9.82 6.59
C ALA A 196 11.45 9.13 6.36
N LEU A 197 11.43 7.87 5.92
CA LEU A 197 12.60 7.03 5.72
C LEU A 197 13.08 6.99 4.26
N ARG A 198 12.37 7.62 3.31
CA ARG A 198 12.63 7.60 1.86
C ARG A 198 12.62 6.16 1.32
N LEU A 199 11.54 5.45 1.56
CA LEU A 199 11.38 4.07 1.08
C LEU A 199 10.50 4.02 -0.17
N GLU A 200 10.74 3.02 -1.03
CA GLU A 200 9.91 2.66 -2.19
C GLU A 200 9.74 3.80 -3.20
N TRP A 201 10.70 4.72 -3.23
CA TRP A 201 10.63 5.88 -4.11
C TRP A 201 9.30 6.62 -4.02
N ASP A 202 8.94 7.05 -2.83
CA ASP A 202 7.67 7.72 -2.55
C ASP A 202 7.44 9.01 -3.39
N ASP A 203 8.38 9.36 -4.24
CA ASP A 203 8.33 10.44 -5.23
C ASP A 203 7.87 9.98 -6.64
N THR A 204 7.39 8.76 -6.80
CA THR A 204 6.87 8.21 -8.07
C THR A 204 5.74 9.09 -8.63
N ASP A 205 5.85 9.42 -9.92
CA ASP A 205 4.95 10.41 -10.56
C ASP A 205 3.71 9.82 -11.23
N ASP A 206 3.64 8.52 -11.48
CA ASP A 206 2.52 7.91 -12.17
C ASP A 206 1.70 7.01 -11.25
N PRO A 207 0.61 7.53 -10.66
CA PRO A 207 -0.21 6.77 -9.74
C PRO A 207 -1.15 5.78 -10.41
N VAL A 208 -1.43 5.91 -11.71
CA VAL A 208 -2.43 5.10 -12.44
C VAL A 208 -1.83 4.31 -13.60
N GLY A 209 -0.64 4.66 -14.04
CA GLY A 209 0.07 4.03 -15.16
C GLY A 209 1.00 2.89 -14.77
N GLU A 210 0.77 2.22 -13.63
CA GLU A 210 1.61 1.13 -13.17
C GLU A 210 1.61 -0.07 -14.11
N LEU A 211 2.75 -0.73 -14.18
CA LEU A 211 2.88 -1.98 -14.92
C LEU A 211 2.11 -3.11 -14.22
N PRO A 212 1.59 -4.08 -15.00
CA PRO A 212 0.98 -5.27 -14.42
C PRO A 212 1.97 -6.06 -13.58
N ASP A 213 1.46 -6.88 -12.66
CA ASP A 213 2.30 -7.80 -11.90
C ASP A 213 3.11 -8.70 -12.84
N PRO A 214 4.38 -8.99 -12.53
CA PRO A 214 5.14 -10.01 -13.23
C PRO A 214 4.46 -11.39 -13.10
N GLU A 215 4.69 -12.24 -14.09
CA GLU A 215 4.26 -13.63 -14.02
C GLU A 215 4.77 -14.31 -12.76
N GLY A 216 3.87 -14.98 -12.01
CA GLY A 216 4.19 -15.76 -10.83
C GLY A 216 3.98 -15.08 -9.47
N PHE A 217 3.51 -13.83 -9.42
CA PHE A 217 3.09 -13.25 -8.14
C PHE A 217 1.73 -13.78 -7.73
N ASP A 218 1.68 -14.58 -6.65
CA ASP A 218 0.45 -15.08 -6.06
C ASP A 218 0.11 -14.35 -4.75
N ALA A 219 -0.81 -13.41 -4.86
CA ALA A 219 -1.30 -12.64 -3.71
C ALA A 219 -2.04 -13.51 -2.68
N GLU A 220 -2.63 -14.63 -3.11
CA GLU A 220 -3.31 -15.55 -2.20
C GLU A 220 -2.31 -16.41 -1.42
N GLU A 221 -1.20 -16.82 -2.03
CA GLU A 221 -0.12 -17.51 -1.34
C GLU A 221 0.47 -16.62 -0.24
N PHE A 222 0.70 -15.34 -0.53
CA PHE A 222 1.15 -14.37 0.48
C PHE A 222 0.18 -14.25 1.65
N ALA A 223 -1.14 -14.23 1.38
CA ALA A 223 -2.16 -14.09 2.42
C ALA A 223 -2.30 -15.32 3.31
N ARG A 224 -2.01 -16.52 2.77
CA ARG A 224 -2.13 -17.81 3.49
C ARG A 224 -0.90 -18.17 4.34
N GLY A 225 0.29 -17.67 3.98
CA GLY A 225 1.59 -17.99 4.62
C GLY A 225 1.74 -17.55 6.02
#